data_7ceb6bce2d9c28e5d8192a56ed500439
#
_entry.id   7ceb6bce2d9c28e5d8192a56ed500439
#
_cell.length_a   1.000
_cell.length_b   1.000
_cell.length_c   1.000
_cell.angle_alpha   90.00
_cell.angle_beta   90.00
_cell.angle_gamma   90.00
#
_symmetry.space_group_name_H-M   'P 1'
#
loop_
_entity.id
_entity.type
_entity.pdbx_description
1 polymer ?
#
loop_
_entity_poly.entity_id
_entity_poly.type
_entity_poly.pdbx_seq_one_letter_code
_entity_poly.pdbx_strand_id
1 'polypeptide(L)'
;MALNNNDRLQELFLLIGDKLLPVSKRWWYALGLTVILLIPFYYLTKASFVGLIMQGYQPPQMVYSTVIKQPLQITDKNIFALPNNAYSGYVKIKNINLEWGVAQQEYAVEFKTLGGTTVTQVSGSIFILPSSEKLIVFSRFTSQTKPEVINVTLGETHFIHNPGIAINLNVERTNLQNNSDGLVVSAGIKNMTAFTVKKIDLPVAVYNNKNQIIAVNFTYINDILSGETRTFQYSWPLQVPGAVRAELNPEVNVFDRNIFSTPPSTVQPFNVSQ
;
A
#
# COMPACT_ATOMS: atom_id res chain seq x y z
N MET A 1 -6.20 31.74 70.45
CA MET A 1 -5.41 32.85 69.84
C MET A 1 -4.39 32.16 68.90
N ALA A 2 -4.61 32.16 67.62
CA ALA A 2 -3.69 31.51 66.68
C ALA A 2 -2.53 32.49 66.41
N LEU A 3 -1.32 32.09 66.81
CA LEU A 3 -0.09 32.80 66.45
C LEU A 3 0.04 32.93 64.93
N ASN A 4 0.27 34.19 64.52
CA ASN A 4 0.44 34.52 63.11
C ASN A 4 1.67 33.78 62.54
N ASN A 5 1.61 33.26 61.29
CA ASN A 5 2.72 32.53 60.67
C ASN A 5 4.05 33.30 60.67
N ASN A 6 4.00 34.62 60.68
CA ASN A 6 5.18 35.48 60.76
C ASN A 6 5.85 35.40 62.10
N ASP A 7 5.12 35.30 63.25
CA ASP A 7 5.68 35.19 64.58
C ASP A 7 6.40 33.85 64.78
N ARG A 8 5.89 32.78 64.22
CA ARG A 8 6.57 31.48 64.25
C ARG A 8 7.87 31.45 63.44
N LEU A 9 7.92 32.15 62.32
CA LEU A 9 9.14 32.28 61.54
C LEU A 9 10.16 33.11 62.26
N GLN A 10 9.77 34.19 62.93
CA GLN A 10 10.66 35.02 63.74
C GLN A 10 11.22 34.27 64.98
N GLU A 11 10.38 33.52 65.70
CA GLU A 11 10.84 32.62 66.77
C GLU A 11 11.82 31.56 66.30
N LEU A 12 11.57 30.98 65.14
CA LEU A 12 12.45 29.96 64.50
C LEU A 12 13.80 30.59 64.12
N PHE A 13 13.80 31.81 63.57
CA PHE A 13 15.03 32.54 63.24
C PHE A 13 15.83 32.95 64.52
N LEU A 14 15.16 33.32 65.62
CA LEU A 14 15.82 33.61 66.89
C LEU A 14 16.42 32.35 67.52
N LEU A 15 15.69 31.24 67.54
CA LEU A 15 16.15 29.91 68.01
C LEU A 15 17.35 29.37 67.22
N ILE A 16 17.34 29.56 65.93
CA ILE A 16 18.44 29.14 65.06
C ILE A 16 19.63 30.10 65.25
N GLY A 17 19.37 31.40 65.37
CA GLY A 17 20.40 32.42 65.66
C GLY A 17 21.18 32.16 66.97
N ASP A 18 20.48 31.89 68.08
CA ASP A 18 21.09 31.60 69.38
C ASP A 18 21.93 30.32 69.38
N LYS A 19 21.52 29.30 68.64
CA LYS A 19 22.28 28.04 68.44
C LYS A 19 23.49 28.19 67.52
N LEU A 20 23.46 29.14 66.60
CA LEU A 20 24.55 29.38 65.63
C LEU A 20 25.58 30.39 66.11
N LEU A 21 25.24 31.29 67.12
CA LEU A 21 26.14 32.25 67.71
C LEU A 21 27.42 31.68 68.37
N PRO A 22 27.39 30.49 69.00
CA PRO A 22 28.62 29.93 69.59
C PRO A 22 29.51 29.21 68.54
N VAL A 23 29.10 29.12 67.25
CA VAL A 23 29.90 28.46 66.19
C VAL A 23 31.03 29.40 65.79
N SER A 24 32.28 28.98 65.96
CA SER A 24 33.44 29.80 65.57
C SER A 24 33.43 30.11 64.08
N LYS A 25 33.85 31.29 63.66
CA LYS A 25 33.94 31.73 62.27
C LYS A 25 34.68 30.71 61.40
N ARG A 26 35.61 29.93 61.95
CA ARG A 26 36.36 28.90 61.29
C ARG A 26 35.44 27.77 60.77
N TRP A 27 34.39 27.40 61.49
CA TRP A 27 33.42 26.37 61.08
C TRP A 27 32.55 26.82 59.90
N TRP A 28 32.19 28.13 59.86
CA TRP A 28 31.45 28.69 58.70
C TRP A 28 32.29 28.74 57.47
N TYR A 29 33.59 29.03 57.55
CA TYR A 29 34.48 28.91 56.39
C TYR A 29 34.69 27.47 55.97
N ALA A 30 34.79 26.54 56.89
CA ALA A 30 34.88 25.11 56.57
C ALA A 30 33.62 24.61 55.90
N LEU A 31 32.41 24.99 56.35
CA LEU A 31 31.13 24.63 55.74
C LEU A 31 31.02 25.20 54.30
N GLY A 32 31.35 26.48 54.15
CA GLY A 32 31.35 27.12 52.82
C GLY A 32 32.31 26.43 51.86
N LEU A 33 33.52 26.10 52.31
CA LEU A 33 34.52 25.40 51.52
C LEU A 33 34.01 23.98 51.13
N THR A 34 33.38 23.29 52.08
CA THR A 34 32.82 21.96 51.84
C THR A 34 31.71 22.00 50.76
N VAL A 35 30.80 22.98 50.82
CA VAL A 35 29.75 23.17 49.83
C VAL A 35 30.35 23.48 48.45
N ILE A 36 31.37 24.35 48.40
CA ILE A 36 32.06 24.68 47.14
C ILE A 36 32.76 23.44 46.54
N LEU A 37 33.34 22.58 47.38
CA LEU A 37 34.01 21.36 46.92
C LEU A 37 33.02 20.23 46.54
N LEU A 38 31.84 20.18 47.13
CA LEU A 38 30.83 19.20 46.79
C LEU A 38 30.36 19.29 45.33
N ILE A 39 30.27 20.49 44.79
CA ILE A 39 29.83 20.70 43.39
C ILE A 39 30.81 20.05 42.39
N PRO A 40 32.10 20.37 42.38
CA PRO A 40 33.04 19.71 41.45
C PRO A 40 33.17 18.22 41.72
N PHE A 41 33.10 17.80 42.99
CA PHE A 41 33.12 16.37 43.33
C PHE A 41 31.95 15.60 42.75
N TYR A 42 30.74 16.17 42.79
CA TYR A 42 29.57 15.60 42.16
C TYR A 42 29.74 15.44 40.63
N TYR A 43 30.27 16.46 39.96
CA TYR A 43 30.50 16.39 38.51
C TYR A 43 31.61 15.40 38.15
N LEU A 44 32.65 15.30 38.95
CA LEU A 44 33.75 14.35 38.78
C LEU A 44 33.29 12.89 38.95
N THR A 45 32.50 12.62 40.00
CA THR A 45 31.90 11.28 40.21
C THR A 45 30.95 10.92 39.08
N LYS A 46 30.06 11.84 38.69
CA LYS A 46 29.15 11.65 37.56
C LYS A 46 29.91 11.35 36.26
N ALA A 47 30.96 12.14 35.95
CA ALA A 47 31.77 11.90 34.74
C ALA A 47 32.50 10.57 34.80
N SER A 48 33.01 10.14 35.95
CA SER A 48 33.63 8.83 36.12
C SER A 48 32.65 7.68 35.92
N PHE A 49 31.44 7.76 36.48
CA PHE A 49 30.40 6.76 36.26
C PHE A 49 29.96 6.68 34.83
N VAL A 50 29.74 7.82 34.17
CA VAL A 50 29.40 7.88 32.74
C VAL A 50 30.52 7.26 31.91
N GLY A 51 31.79 7.58 32.22
CA GLY A 51 32.94 7.00 31.57
C GLY A 51 33.01 5.48 31.70
N LEU A 52 32.77 4.94 32.89
CA LEU A 52 32.74 3.49 33.14
C LEU A 52 31.60 2.80 32.38
N ILE A 53 30.42 3.40 32.36
CA ILE A 53 29.27 2.87 31.59
C ILE A 53 29.56 2.90 30.09
N MET A 54 30.15 4.00 29.60
CA MET A 54 30.48 4.16 28.18
C MET A 54 31.57 3.22 27.69
N GLN A 55 32.51 2.80 28.56
CA GLN A 55 33.54 1.82 28.20
C GLN A 55 32.94 0.43 27.86
N GLY A 56 31.81 0.06 28.48
CA GLY A 56 31.09 -1.18 28.19
C GLY A 56 29.97 -1.05 27.17
N TYR A 57 29.61 0.17 26.78
CA TYR A 57 28.50 0.41 25.89
C TYR A 57 28.87 0.16 24.43
N GLN A 58 28.43 -0.96 23.91
CA GLN A 58 28.41 -1.20 22.47
C GLN A 58 27.05 -0.74 21.94
N PRO A 59 27.00 0.30 21.11
CA PRO A 59 25.73 0.70 20.50
C PRO A 59 25.17 -0.49 19.71
N PRO A 60 23.86 -0.76 19.77
CA PRO A 60 23.26 -1.82 19.00
C PRO A 60 23.60 -1.61 17.53
N GLN A 61 24.27 -2.60 16.92
CA GLN A 61 24.52 -2.58 15.50
C GLN A 61 23.16 -2.67 14.81
N MET A 62 22.76 -1.60 14.13
CA MET A 62 21.62 -1.66 13.23
C MET A 62 21.99 -2.57 12.07
N VAL A 63 21.61 -3.84 12.19
CA VAL A 63 21.66 -4.75 11.05
C VAL A 63 20.56 -4.32 10.10
N TYR A 64 20.90 -3.54 9.09
CA TYR A 64 20.00 -3.32 7.97
C TYR A 64 19.86 -4.64 7.23
N SER A 65 18.83 -5.38 7.55
CA SER A 65 18.41 -6.52 6.75
C SER A 65 18.02 -5.97 5.38
N THR A 66 18.88 -6.13 4.39
CA THR A 66 18.51 -5.85 2.99
C THR A 66 17.42 -6.85 2.61
N VAL A 67 16.19 -6.40 2.58
CA VAL A 67 15.07 -7.21 2.10
C VAL A 67 15.32 -7.53 0.63
N ILE A 68 15.67 -8.79 0.35
CA ILE A 68 15.85 -9.27 -1.02
C ILE A 68 14.48 -9.37 -1.66
N LYS A 69 14.21 -8.50 -2.61
CA LYS A 69 12.96 -8.49 -3.36
C LYS A 69 13.04 -9.54 -4.46
N GLN A 70 12.01 -10.36 -4.57
CA GLN A 70 11.92 -11.38 -5.61
C GLN A 70 11.46 -10.74 -6.92
N PRO A 71 12.00 -11.15 -8.08
CA PRO A 71 11.58 -10.64 -9.37
C PRO A 71 10.11 -11.00 -9.68
N LEU A 72 9.47 -10.20 -10.50
CA LEU A 72 8.14 -10.48 -11.02
C LEU A 72 8.18 -11.75 -11.88
N GLN A 73 7.13 -12.57 -11.77
CA GLN A 73 7.04 -13.86 -12.46
C GLN A 73 5.91 -13.83 -13.48
N ILE A 74 6.19 -14.26 -14.72
CA ILE A 74 5.15 -14.50 -15.71
C ILE A 74 4.63 -15.92 -15.46
N THR A 75 3.38 -16.03 -15.01
CA THR A 75 2.79 -17.31 -14.56
C THR A 75 1.98 -17.99 -15.65
N ASP A 76 1.31 -17.22 -16.51
CA ASP A 76 0.46 -17.74 -17.58
C ASP A 76 0.33 -16.73 -18.73
N LYS A 77 0.10 -17.22 -19.94
CA LYS A 77 -0.14 -16.42 -21.13
C LYS A 77 -0.80 -17.25 -22.21
N ASN A 78 -1.74 -16.67 -22.93
CA ASN A 78 -2.43 -17.37 -24.02
C ASN A 78 -2.96 -16.40 -25.08
N ILE A 79 -3.23 -16.92 -26.28
CA ILE A 79 -3.81 -16.22 -27.42
C ILE A 79 -5.10 -16.91 -27.80
N PHE A 80 -6.14 -16.14 -28.03
CA PHE A 80 -7.44 -16.62 -28.51
C PHE A 80 -7.69 -16.14 -29.94
N ALA A 81 -7.98 -17.06 -30.83
CA ALA A 81 -8.43 -16.74 -32.15
C ALA A 81 -9.90 -16.27 -32.09
N LEU A 82 -10.18 -15.18 -32.75
CA LEU A 82 -11.52 -14.62 -32.94
C LEU A 82 -11.86 -14.62 -34.43
N PRO A 83 -13.15 -14.46 -34.82
CA PRO A 83 -13.53 -14.36 -36.23
C PRO A 83 -12.85 -13.18 -36.94
N ASN A 84 -12.81 -13.29 -38.28
CA ASN A 84 -12.26 -12.26 -39.15
C ASN A 84 -10.77 -11.97 -38.93
N ASN A 85 -9.97 -12.99 -38.72
CA ASN A 85 -8.52 -12.87 -38.45
C ASN A 85 -8.20 -11.94 -37.30
N ALA A 86 -9.11 -11.89 -36.33
CA ALA A 86 -8.88 -11.15 -35.08
C ALA A 86 -8.36 -12.10 -34.00
N TYR A 87 -7.65 -11.54 -33.06
CA TYR A 87 -7.07 -12.25 -31.93
C TYR A 87 -7.22 -11.42 -30.67
N SER A 88 -7.26 -12.08 -29.54
CA SER A 88 -7.10 -11.48 -28.22
C SER A 88 -6.14 -12.35 -27.41
N GLY A 89 -5.68 -11.85 -26.28
CA GLY A 89 -4.77 -12.63 -25.45
C GLY A 89 -4.57 -12.02 -24.10
N TYR A 90 -3.83 -12.71 -23.26
CA TYR A 90 -3.48 -12.24 -21.94
C TYR A 90 -2.08 -12.68 -21.51
N VAL A 91 -1.57 -11.97 -20.54
CA VAL A 91 -0.38 -12.32 -19.77
C VAL A 91 -0.71 -12.14 -18.30
N LYS A 92 -0.40 -13.14 -17.47
CA LYS A 92 -0.46 -13.03 -16.01
C LYS A 92 0.93 -12.79 -15.44
N ILE A 93 1.04 -11.78 -14.61
CA ILE A 93 2.27 -11.43 -13.89
C ILE A 93 2.01 -11.51 -12.40
N LYS A 94 2.81 -12.29 -11.69
CA LYS A 94 2.71 -12.49 -10.26
C LYS A 94 3.82 -11.74 -9.52
N ASN A 95 3.42 -11.01 -8.49
CA ASN A 95 4.30 -10.43 -7.50
C ASN A 95 4.17 -11.21 -6.18
N ILE A 96 5.23 -11.89 -5.78
CA ILE A 96 5.25 -12.70 -4.54
C ILE A 96 5.77 -11.93 -3.33
N ASN A 97 6.19 -10.67 -3.52
CA ASN A 97 6.66 -9.83 -2.43
C ASN A 97 5.48 -9.34 -1.58
N LEU A 98 5.50 -9.62 -0.27
CA LEU A 98 4.39 -9.33 0.65
C LEU A 98 4.16 -7.83 0.87
N GLU A 99 5.22 -7.06 0.96
CA GLU A 99 5.16 -5.64 1.33
C GLU A 99 5.57 -4.70 0.19
N TRP A 100 5.98 -5.25 -0.95
CA TRP A 100 6.52 -4.48 -2.04
C TRP A 100 5.69 -4.66 -3.30
N GLY A 101 5.21 -3.56 -3.83
CA GLY A 101 4.54 -3.51 -5.12
C GLY A 101 5.32 -2.68 -6.12
N VAL A 102 4.74 -2.49 -7.30
CA VAL A 102 5.33 -1.70 -8.40
C VAL A 102 4.27 -0.71 -8.87
N ALA A 103 4.56 0.60 -8.77
CA ALA A 103 3.62 1.64 -9.20
C ALA A 103 3.51 1.72 -10.72
N GLN A 104 4.64 1.47 -11.39
CA GLN A 104 4.73 1.54 -12.83
C GLN A 104 5.75 0.51 -13.32
N GLN A 105 5.26 -0.58 -13.90
CA GLN A 105 6.05 -1.60 -14.56
C GLN A 105 5.86 -1.46 -16.06
N GLU A 106 6.92 -1.13 -16.75
CA GLU A 106 6.92 -1.14 -18.21
C GLU A 106 6.96 -2.57 -18.71
N TYR A 107 6.24 -2.82 -19.79
CA TYR A 107 6.22 -4.12 -20.48
C TYR A 107 6.19 -3.94 -22.00
N ALA A 108 6.76 -4.90 -22.68
CA ALA A 108 6.60 -5.10 -24.12
C ALA A 108 6.19 -6.56 -24.39
N VAL A 109 5.15 -6.73 -25.17
CA VAL A 109 4.64 -8.05 -25.56
C VAL A 109 4.66 -8.16 -27.06
N GLU A 110 5.36 -9.15 -27.55
CA GLU A 110 5.43 -9.49 -28.96
C GLU A 110 4.62 -10.75 -29.24
N PHE A 111 3.71 -10.64 -30.17
CA PHE A 111 2.98 -11.78 -30.72
C PHE A 111 3.72 -12.26 -31.95
N LYS A 112 4.14 -13.55 -31.96
CA LYS A 112 4.97 -14.12 -32.99
C LYS A 112 4.30 -15.33 -33.61
N THR A 113 4.65 -15.61 -34.86
CA THR A 113 4.37 -16.90 -35.48
C THR A 113 5.25 -17.99 -34.88
N LEU A 114 4.93 -19.25 -35.14
CA LEU A 114 5.77 -20.39 -34.75
C LEU A 114 7.20 -20.27 -35.34
N GLY A 115 7.33 -19.68 -36.52
CA GLY A 115 8.64 -19.40 -37.17
C GLY A 115 9.41 -18.20 -36.61
N GLY A 116 8.92 -17.55 -35.53
CA GLY A 116 9.60 -16.48 -34.87
C GLY A 116 9.36 -15.08 -35.45
N THR A 117 8.62 -14.94 -36.55
CA THR A 117 8.29 -13.64 -37.16
C THR A 117 7.31 -12.87 -36.26
N THR A 118 7.61 -11.63 -35.96
CA THR A 118 6.74 -10.77 -35.15
C THR A 118 5.51 -10.36 -35.96
N VAL A 119 4.34 -10.67 -35.44
CA VAL A 119 3.03 -10.36 -36.01
C VAL A 119 2.59 -8.95 -35.55
N THR A 120 2.68 -8.70 -34.28
CA THR A 120 2.39 -7.39 -33.67
C THR A 120 3.12 -7.27 -32.36
N GLN A 121 3.33 -6.03 -31.92
CA GLN A 121 3.94 -5.70 -30.64
C GLN A 121 3.05 -4.70 -29.91
N VAL A 122 2.87 -4.90 -28.63
CA VAL A 122 2.16 -4.00 -27.72
C VAL A 122 3.06 -3.69 -26.54
N SER A 123 3.23 -2.42 -26.24
CA SER A 123 3.95 -1.96 -25.06
C SER A 123 3.04 -1.09 -24.21
N GLY A 124 3.34 -1.03 -22.92
CA GLY A 124 2.57 -0.23 -21.98
C GLY A 124 3.19 -0.23 -20.60
N SER A 125 2.42 0.29 -19.66
CA SER A 125 2.79 0.35 -18.26
C SER A 125 1.61 -0.07 -17.39
N ILE A 126 1.89 -0.83 -16.33
CA ILE A 126 0.91 -1.33 -15.37
C ILE A 126 1.43 -1.14 -13.95
N PHE A 127 0.53 -1.04 -12.99
CA PHE A 127 0.88 -1.21 -11.58
C PHE A 127 0.67 -2.68 -11.16
N ILE A 128 1.44 -3.13 -10.17
CA ILE A 128 1.32 -4.48 -9.62
C ILE A 128 1.35 -4.38 -8.10
N LEU A 129 0.28 -4.84 -7.46
CA LEU A 129 0.14 -4.79 -6.00
C LEU A 129 1.03 -5.84 -5.32
N PRO A 130 1.35 -5.68 -4.04
CA PRO A 130 2.02 -6.71 -3.24
C PRO A 130 1.18 -8.00 -3.19
N SER A 131 1.83 -9.15 -3.17
CA SER A 131 1.17 -10.48 -3.07
C SER A 131 0.01 -10.68 -4.06
N SER A 132 0.09 -10.09 -5.24
CA SER A 132 -0.99 -10.11 -6.21
C SER A 132 -0.58 -10.73 -7.54
N GLU A 133 -1.59 -11.07 -8.33
CA GLU A 133 -1.44 -11.50 -9.70
C GLU A 133 -2.16 -10.50 -10.61
N LYS A 134 -1.43 -9.90 -11.55
CA LYS A 134 -1.94 -8.92 -12.51
C LYS A 134 -2.25 -9.58 -13.81
N LEU A 135 -3.47 -9.41 -14.32
CA LEU A 135 -3.89 -9.87 -15.64
C LEU A 135 -3.78 -8.70 -16.63
N ILE A 136 -2.82 -8.80 -17.55
CA ILE A 136 -2.72 -7.89 -18.70
C ILE A 136 -3.56 -8.49 -19.82
N VAL A 137 -4.53 -7.72 -20.29
CA VAL A 137 -5.44 -8.14 -21.37
C VAL A 137 -5.09 -7.39 -22.63
N PHE A 138 -4.88 -8.15 -23.70
CA PHE A 138 -4.76 -7.63 -25.05
C PHE A 138 -6.11 -7.79 -25.74
N SER A 139 -6.83 -6.69 -25.83
CA SER A 139 -8.10 -6.63 -26.53
C SER A 139 -7.91 -6.96 -28.01
N ARG A 140 -9.00 -7.07 -28.74
CA ARG A 140 -9.01 -7.46 -30.14
C ARG A 140 -7.98 -6.71 -31.00
N PHE A 141 -7.07 -7.47 -31.62
CA PHE A 141 -6.20 -7.00 -32.70
C PHE A 141 -6.39 -7.90 -33.93
N THR A 142 -6.10 -7.39 -35.11
CA THR A 142 -6.25 -8.14 -36.38
C THR A 142 -4.90 -8.41 -36.99
N SER A 143 -4.74 -9.62 -37.56
CA SER A 143 -3.54 -9.99 -38.31
C SER A 143 -3.87 -11.01 -39.41
N GLN A 144 -3.21 -10.84 -40.54
CA GLN A 144 -3.27 -11.81 -41.61
C GLN A 144 -2.54 -13.12 -41.28
N THR A 145 -1.54 -13.04 -40.45
CA THR A 145 -0.74 -14.19 -40.04
C THR A 145 -1.14 -14.57 -38.61
N LYS A 146 -1.35 -15.84 -38.37
CA LYS A 146 -1.75 -16.38 -37.07
C LYS A 146 -0.62 -16.23 -36.05
N PRO A 147 -0.83 -15.48 -34.95
CA PRO A 147 0.09 -15.48 -33.83
C PRO A 147 -0.06 -16.76 -33.01
N GLU A 148 1.06 -17.38 -32.61
CA GLU A 148 1.07 -18.63 -31.84
C GLU A 148 1.94 -18.54 -30.59
N VAL A 149 2.85 -17.59 -30.55
CA VAL A 149 3.80 -17.40 -29.43
C VAL A 149 3.67 -16.00 -28.89
N ILE A 150 3.64 -15.90 -27.55
CA ILE A 150 3.74 -14.62 -26.84
C ILE A 150 5.14 -14.51 -26.23
N ASN A 151 5.86 -13.48 -26.59
CA ASN A 151 7.12 -13.12 -25.94
C ASN A 151 6.90 -11.88 -25.07
N VAL A 152 7.30 -11.94 -23.81
CA VAL A 152 7.06 -10.87 -22.84
C VAL A 152 8.40 -10.38 -22.30
N THR A 153 8.63 -9.09 -22.41
CA THR A 153 9.79 -8.42 -21.83
C THR A 153 9.28 -7.42 -20.81
N LEU A 154 9.80 -7.50 -19.60
CA LEU A 154 9.57 -6.51 -18.55
C LEU A 154 10.75 -5.56 -18.50
N GLY A 155 10.46 -4.27 -18.39
CA GLY A 155 11.46 -3.25 -18.12
C GLY A 155 12.04 -3.38 -16.71
N GLU A 156 12.89 -2.44 -16.34
CA GLU A 156 13.46 -2.38 -15.00
C GLU A 156 12.34 -2.27 -13.95
N THR A 157 12.39 -3.10 -12.91
CA THR A 157 11.37 -3.14 -11.88
C THR A 157 11.78 -2.29 -10.68
N HIS A 158 11.03 -1.23 -10.43
CA HIS A 158 11.20 -0.37 -9.26
C HIS A 158 10.16 -0.70 -8.19
N PHE A 159 10.57 -1.49 -7.19
CA PHE A 159 9.71 -1.84 -6.08
C PHE A 159 9.55 -0.70 -5.10
N ILE A 160 8.31 -0.43 -4.72
CA ILE A 160 7.91 0.51 -3.68
C ILE A 160 7.17 -0.21 -2.55
N HIS A 161 7.37 0.28 -1.35
CA HIS A 161 6.68 -0.26 -0.18
C HIS A 161 5.18 0.02 -0.27
N ASN A 162 4.38 -0.96 0.15
CA ASN A 162 2.93 -0.82 0.21
C ASN A 162 2.55 0.37 1.12
N PRO A 163 1.77 1.34 0.64
CA PRO A 163 1.33 2.46 1.47
C PRO A 163 0.37 2.06 2.61
N GLY A 164 0.00 0.79 2.72
CA GLY A 164 -0.89 0.28 3.76
C GLY A 164 -2.36 0.66 3.57
N ILE A 165 -2.73 1.12 2.39
CA ILE A 165 -4.12 1.49 2.09
C ILE A 165 -4.91 0.21 1.81
N ALA A 166 -5.87 -0.09 2.69
CA ALA A 166 -6.77 -1.22 2.50
C ALA A 166 -7.88 -0.86 1.50
N ILE A 167 -7.89 -1.55 0.37
CA ILE A 167 -8.96 -1.45 -0.63
C ILE A 167 -9.94 -2.59 -0.40
N ASN A 168 -11.19 -2.25 -0.19
CA ASN A 168 -12.26 -3.20 -0.04
C ASN A 168 -13.32 -2.95 -1.13
N LEU A 169 -13.17 -3.67 -2.24
CA LEU A 169 -14.11 -3.70 -3.35
C LEU A 169 -14.78 -5.07 -3.37
N ASN A 170 -16.10 -5.09 -3.27
CA ASN A 170 -16.85 -6.34 -3.29
C ASN A 170 -17.48 -6.57 -4.68
N VAL A 171 -17.24 -7.76 -5.23
CA VAL A 171 -17.89 -8.21 -6.49
C VAL A 171 -19.16 -8.95 -6.12
N GLU A 172 -20.30 -8.39 -6.52
CA GLU A 172 -21.64 -8.92 -6.21
C GLU A 172 -22.30 -9.46 -7.47
N ARG A 173 -23.05 -10.54 -7.32
CA ARG A 173 -23.99 -11.07 -8.35
C ARG A 173 -23.34 -11.28 -9.73
N THR A 174 -22.18 -11.94 -9.76
CA THR A 174 -21.59 -12.33 -11.04
C THR A 174 -22.53 -13.28 -11.76
N ASN A 175 -22.96 -12.91 -12.96
CA ASN A 175 -23.81 -13.70 -13.83
C ASN A 175 -23.11 -13.91 -15.17
N LEU A 176 -23.14 -15.13 -15.69
CA LEU A 176 -22.61 -15.51 -16.98
C LEU A 176 -23.72 -16.13 -17.80
N GLN A 177 -24.01 -15.54 -18.94
CA GLN A 177 -24.96 -16.05 -19.93
C GLN A 177 -24.22 -16.29 -21.23
N ASN A 178 -24.23 -17.57 -21.72
CA ASN A 178 -23.52 -17.98 -22.89
C ASN A 178 -24.52 -18.71 -23.81
N ASN A 179 -25.02 -18.01 -24.79
CA ASN A 179 -26.06 -18.48 -25.72
C ASN A 179 -25.66 -18.22 -27.19
N SER A 180 -26.56 -18.48 -28.12
CA SER A 180 -26.34 -18.31 -29.58
C SER A 180 -25.95 -16.85 -29.93
N ASP A 181 -26.44 -15.87 -29.19
CA ASP A 181 -26.25 -14.47 -29.50
C ASP A 181 -24.93 -13.92 -28.94
N GLY A 182 -24.23 -14.72 -28.14
CA GLY A 182 -22.94 -14.41 -27.58
C GLY A 182 -22.79 -14.75 -26.10
N LEU A 183 -21.68 -14.36 -25.55
CA LEU A 183 -21.38 -14.46 -24.11
C LEU A 183 -21.54 -13.10 -23.45
N VAL A 184 -22.32 -13.07 -22.37
CA VAL A 184 -22.50 -11.89 -21.54
C VAL A 184 -22.05 -12.18 -20.10
N VAL A 185 -21.21 -11.34 -19.57
CA VAL A 185 -20.81 -11.36 -18.14
C VAL A 185 -21.27 -10.06 -17.51
N SER A 186 -22.01 -10.16 -16.41
CA SER A 186 -22.44 -9.00 -15.63
C SER A 186 -22.14 -9.20 -14.15
N ALA A 187 -21.83 -8.12 -13.47
CA ALA A 187 -21.59 -8.10 -12.02
C ALA A 187 -21.87 -6.71 -11.42
N GLY A 188 -22.10 -6.66 -10.11
CA GLY A 188 -22.05 -5.44 -9.34
C GLY A 188 -20.68 -5.27 -8.69
N ILE A 189 -20.12 -4.07 -8.75
CA ILE A 189 -18.91 -3.72 -8.01
C ILE A 189 -19.30 -2.69 -6.95
N LYS A 190 -19.15 -3.07 -5.68
CA LYS A 190 -19.45 -2.21 -4.55
C LYS A 190 -18.18 -1.67 -3.92
N ASN A 191 -18.12 -0.36 -3.78
CA ASN A 191 -17.03 0.30 -3.07
C ASN A 191 -17.33 0.29 -1.56
N MET A 192 -16.63 -0.55 -0.80
CA MET A 192 -16.74 -0.66 0.65
C MET A 192 -15.72 0.21 1.39
N THR A 193 -14.94 1.03 0.66
CA THR A 193 -13.97 1.96 1.27
C THR A 193 -14.68 3.25 1.73
N ALA A 194 -14.04 4.00 2.63
CA ALA A 194 -14.53 5.31 3.09
C ALA A 194 -14.33 6.44 2.05
N PHE A 195 -13.70 6.15 0.91
CA PHE A 195 -13.31 7.15 -0.09
C PHE A 195 -14.00 6.89 -1.42
N THR A 196 -14.13 7.93 -2.21
CA THR A 196 -14.44 7.78 -3.63
C THR A 196 -13.20 7.26 -4.35
N VAL A 197 -13.35 6.18 -5.12
CA VAL A 197 -12.27 5.63 -5.95
C VAL A 197 -12.44 6.14 -7.37
N LYS A 198 -11.45 6.89 -7.87
CA LYS A 198 -11.53 7.55 -9.18
C LYS A 198 -11.41 6.61 -10.35
N LYS A 199 -10.66 5.52 -10.20
CA LYS A 199 -10.47 4.53 -11.25
C LYS A 199 -10.26 3.15 -10.67
N ILE A 200 -11.02 2.20 -11.17
CA ILE A 200 -10.88 0.76 -10.88
C ILE A 200 -10.61 0.07 -12.19
N ASP A 201 -9.50 -0.60 -12.31
CA ASP A 201 -9.20 -1.51 -13.41
C ASP A 201 -10.00 -2.80 -13.19
N LEU A 202 -10.69 -3.25 -14.22
CA LEU A 202 -11.57 -4.42 -14.14
C LEU A 202 -11.26 -5.42 -15.25
N PRO A 203 -10.24 -6.26 -15.08
CA PRO A 203 -10.03 -7.40 -15.96
C PRO A 203 -11.12 -8.46 -15.73
N VAL A 204 -11.57 -9.07 -16.82
CA VAL A 204 -12.55 -10.15 -16.83
C VAL A 204 -11.92 -11.37 -17.48
N ALA A 205 -11.92 -12.48 -16.76
CA ALA A 205 -11.48 -13.78 -17.26
C ALA A 205 -12.63 -14.77 -17.25
N VAL A 206 -12.81 -15.49 -18.35
CA VAL A 206 -13.83 -16.55 -18.50
C VAL A 206 -13.12 -17.90 -18.51
N TYR A 207 -13.61 -18.82 -17.71
CA TYR A 207 -13.01 -20.12 -17.48
C TYR A 207 -13.89 -21.26 -18.01
N ASN A 208 -13.24 -22.33 -18.46
CA ASN A 208 -13.88 -23.61 -18.77
C ASN A 208 -13.96 -24.52 -17.51
N ASN A 209 -14.52 -25.70 -17.67
CA ASN A 209 -14.63 -26.71 -16.62
C ASN A 209 -13.27 -27.28 -16.14
N LYS A 210 -12.19 -27.06 -16.90
CA LYS A 210 -10.83 -27.45 -16.54
C LYS A 210 -10.07 -26.31 -15.84
N ASN A 211 -10.78 -25.26 -15.47
CA ASN A 211 -10.19 -24.05 -14.84
C ASN A 211 -9.16 -23.33 -15.73
N GLN A 212 -9.27 -23.44 -17.05
CA GLN A 212 -8.44 -22.75 -18.02
C GLN A 212 -9.16 -21.49 -18.49
N ILE A 213 -8.43 -20.40 -18.65
CA ILE A 213 -8.95 -19.16 -19.24
C ILE A 213 -9.19 -19.40 -20.74
N ILE A 214 -10.40 -19.15 -21.20
CA ILE A 214 -10.82 -19.32 -22.59
C ILE A 214 -11.26 -18.02 -23.27
N ALA A 215 -11.54 -16.99 -22.53
CA ALA A 215 -11.76 -15.64 -23.03
C ALA A 215 -11.37 -14.61 -21.98
N VAL A 216 -10.94 -13.45 -22.41
CA VAL A 216 -10.57 -12.33 -21.55
C VAL A 216 -11.10 -11.04 -22.11
N ASN A 217 -11.34 -10.10 -21.22
CA ASN A 217 -11.57 -8.72 -21.62
C ASN A 217 -11.19 -7.76 -20.47
N PHE A 218 -11.17 -6.47 -20.76
CA PHE A 218 -10.79 -5.44 -19.83
C PHE A 218 -11.69 -4.23 -19.97
N THR A 219 -12.07 -3.67 -18.83
CA THR A 219 -12.72 -2.37 -18.74
C THR A 219 -12.24 -1.65 -17.48
N TYR A 220 -12.76 -0.45 -17.26
CA TYR A 220 -12.52 0.31 -16.03
C TYR A 220 -13.82 0.97 -15.56
N ILE A 221 -13.89 1.25 -14.27
CA ILE A 221 -14.98 2.00 -13.64
C ILE A 221 -14.36 3.27 -13.08
N ASN A 222 -14.98 4.41 -13.41
CA ASN A 222 -14.54 5.71 -12.89
C ASN A 222 -15.46 6.20 -11.78
N ASP A 223 -14.89 6.93 -10.82
CA ASP A 223 -15.57 7.73 -9.81
C ASP A 223 -16.70 7.00 -9.07
N ILE A 224 -16.39 5.84 -8.49
CA ILE A 224 -17.33 5.11 -7.64
C ILE A 224 -17.26 5.66 -6.21
N LEU A 225 -18.41 6.18 -5.73
CA LEU A 225 -18.52 6.78 -4.41
C LEU A 225 -18.40 5.72 -3.29
N SER A 226 -18.05 6.16 -2.08
CA SER A 226 -18.11 5.31 -0.90
C SER A 226 -19.50 4.72 -0.71
N GLY A 227 -19.60 3.40 -0.54
CA GLY A 227 -20.87 2.66 -0.38
C GLY A 227 -21.64 2.44 -1.68
N GLU A 228 -21.26 3.06 -2.80
CA GLU A 228 -21.93 2.90 -4.09
C GLU A 228 -21.70 1.50 -4.67
N THR A 229 -22.76 0.94 -5.28
CA THR A 229 -22.67 -0.25 -6.13
C THR A 229 -22.92 0.16 -7.56
N ARG A 230 -21.99 -0.17 -8.44
CA ARG A 230 -22.12 0.08 -9.87
C ARG A 230 -22.17 -1.23 -10.64
N THR A 231 -23.20 -1.39 -11.46
CA THR A 231 -23.32 -2.56 -12.35
C THR A 231 -22.42 -2.43 -13.55
N PHE A 232 -21.80 -3.54 -13.88
CA PHE A 232 -20.95 -3.72 -15.02
C PHE A 232 -21.53 -4.83 -15.91
N GLN A 233 -21.44 -4.67 -17.24
CA GLN A 233 -21.78 -5.70 -18.21
C GLN A 233 -20.74 -5.67 -19.32
N TYR A 234 -20.24 -6.85 -19.65
CA TYR A 234 -19.39 -7.04 -20.79
C TYR A 234 -19.97 -8.11 -21.72
N SER A 235 -19.94 -7.87 -23.04
CA SER A 235 -20.48 -8.78 -24.03
C SER A 235 -19.43 -9.17 -25.06
N TRP A 236 -19.30 -10.46 -25.31
CA TRP A 236 -18.59 -10.99 -26.46
C TRP A 236 -19.63 -11.28 -27.57
N PRO A 237 -19.37 -10.83 -28.80
CA PRO A 237 -20.37 -10.91 -29.87
C PRO A 237 -20.63 -12.33 -30.36
N LEU A 238 -19.94 -13.30 -29.79
CA LEU A 238 -20.05 -14.72 -30.14
C LEU A 238 -20.13 -15.58 -28.89
N GLN A 239 -20.78 -16.70 -29.02
CA GLN A 239 -20.73 -17.75 -28.01
C GLN A 239 -19.28 -18.18 -27.78
N VAL A 240 -18.90 -18.38 -26.52
CA VAL A 240 -17.61 -18.94 -26.14
C VAL A 240 -17.82 -20.37 -25.66
N PRO A 241 -17.51 -21.37 -26.50
CA PRO A 241 -17.74 -22.76 -26.16
C PRO A 241 -17.02 -23.19 -24.90
N GLY A 242 -17.74 -23.85 -23.99
CA GLY A 242 -17.17 -24.35 -22.74
C GLY A 242 -17.05 -23.31 -21.62
N ALA A 243 -17.58 -22.10 -21.79
CA ALA A 243 -17.64 -21.11 -20.74
C ALA A 243 -18.56 -21.54 -19.60
N VAL A 244 -18.04 -21.65 -18.38
CA VAL A 244 -18.80 -22.10 -17.20
C VAL A 244 -18.72 -21.10 -16.07
N ARG A 245 -17.67 -20.24 -16.00
CA ARG A 245 -17.45 -19.31 -14.92
C ARG A 245 -16.75 -18.05 -15.42
N ALA A 246 -17.12 -16.93 -14.89
CA ALA A 246 -16.39 -15.68 -15.08
C ALA A 246 -15.82 -15.19 -13.73
N GLU A 247 -14.66 -14.61 -13.77
CA GLU A 247 -13.98 -14.02 -12.64
C GLU A 247 -13.61 -12.57 -12.97
N LEU A 248 -13.90 -11.71 -12.02
CA LEU A 248 -13.60 -10.28 -12.09
C LEU A 248 -12.72 -9.92 -10.91
N ASN A 249 -11.58 -9.35 -11.19
CA ASN A 249 -10.63 -8.90 -10.16
C ASN A 249 -10.50 -7.38 -10.23
N PRO A 250 -11.37 -6.63 -9.51
CA PRO A 250 -11.25 -5.18 -9.49
C PRO A 250 -9.96 -4.76 -8.78
N GLU A 251 -9.18 -3.92 -9.43
CA GLU A 251 -7.88 -3.47 -8.94
C GLU A 251 -7.79 -1.94 -8.92
N VAL A 252 -7.16 -1.39 -7.88
CA VAL A 252 -6.94 0.04 -7.71
C VAL A 252 -5.45 0.29 -7.55
N ASN A 253 -4.93 1.28 -8.28
CA ASN A 253 -3.55 1.70 -8.13
C ASN A 253 -3.37 2.50 -6.82
N VAL A 254 -3.09 1.82 -5.72
CA VAL A 254 -2.87 2.44 -4.40
C VAL A 254 -1.61 3.30 -4.33
N PHE A 255 -0.75 3.23 -5.33
CA PHE A 255 0.47 4.04 -5.40
C PHE A 255 0.22 5.42 -6.02
N ASP A 256 -0.90 5.61 -6.71
CA ASP A 256 -1.32 6.92 -7.20
C ASP A 256 -2.04 7.69 -6.08
N ARG A 257 -1.41 8.76 -5.61
CA ARG A 257 -1.95 9.62 -4.53
C ARG A 257 -3.30 10.27 -4.90
N ASN A 258 -3.58 10.41 -6.19
CA ASN A 258 -4.80 11.05 -6.69
C ASN A 258 -5.94 10.06 -6.94
N ILE A 259 -5.74 8.76 -6.69
CA ILE A 259 -6.74 7.72 -6.97
C ILE A 259 -7.96 7.83 -6.04
N PHE A 260 -7.79 8.43 -4.87
CA PHE A 260 -8.83 8.64 -3.88
C PHE A 260 -9.22 10.11 -3.79
N SER A 261 -10.51 10.35 -3.60
CA SER A 261 -11.02 11.66 -3.18
C SER A 261 -11.97 11.48 -1.98
N THR A 262 -12.04 12.51 -1.15
CA THR A 262 -13.04 12.55 -0.09
C THR A 262 -14.44 12.58 -0.72
N PRO A 263 -15.43 11.85 -0.16
CA PRO A 263 -16.81 11.98 -0.63
C PRO A 263 -17.22 13.45 -0.60
N PRO A 264 -18.04 13.91 -1.55
CA PRO A 264 -18.61 15.24 -1.46
C PRO A 264 -19.32 15.38 -0.10
N SER A 265 -18.94 16.40 0.66
CA SER A 265 -19.54 16.65 1.96
C SER A 265 -21.02 16.98 1.75
N THR A 266 -21.91 16.06 2.10
CA THR A 266 -23.37 16.28 2.15
C THR A 266 -23.78 17.04 3.41
N VAL A 267 -22.94 17.86 3.97
CA VAL A 267 -23.32 18.77 5.06
C VAL A 267 -24.13 19.88 4.44
N GLN A 268 -25.43 19.67 4.37
CA GLN A 268 -26.35 20.80 4.26
C GLN A 268 -26.08 21.69 5.48
N PRO A 269 -25.81 22.99 5.29
CA PRO A 269 -25.71 23.89 6.42
C PRO A 269 -27.04 23.82 7.18
N PHE A 270 -26.97 23.48 8.47
CA PHE A 270 -28.12 23.61 9.35
C PHE A 270 -28.58 25.07 9.30
N ASN A 271 -29.66 25.35 8.59
CA ASN A 271 -30.35 26.62 8.72
C ASN A 271 -30.94 26.66 10.12
N VAL A 272 -30.22 27.27 11.05
CA VAL A 272 -30.80 27.73 12.30
C VAL A 272 -31.67 28.94 11.94
N SER A 273 -32.92 28.72 11.66
CA SER A 273 -33.91 29.79 11.61
C SER A 273 -34.04 30.34 13.04
N GLN A 274 -33.61 31.59 13.24
CA GLN A 274 -33.91 32.39 14.41
C GLN A 274 -35.39 32.79 14.44
#